data_7112952c868c4c7bc7f5644cd63c7e90
#
_entry.id   7112952c868c4c7bc7f5644cd63c7e90
#
_cell.length_a   1.000
_cell.length_b   1.000
_cell.length_c   1.000
_cell.angle_alpha   90.00
_cell.angle_beta   90.00
_cell.angle_gamma   90.00
#
_symmetry.space_group_name_H-M   'P 1'
#
loop_
_entity.id
_entity.type
_entity.pdbx_description
1 polymer ?
#
loop_
_entity_poly.entity_id
_entity_poly.type
_entity_poly.pdbx_seq_one_letter_code
_entity_poly.pdbx_strand_id
1 'polypeptide(L)'
;MAIGCQLLGGTFAVLVQVALAVSAICTLLYKRMTERPRRPWLIWFFDASKQAFAGMLQHLVNISFGILFASSGAASQCAWYLTNFVVSVACGVLILWGFMASYKWCVEKYNLVLLRTGEYGSPPSWRPWLAQLCIWGFFSSFEKFLTAVFVILPLHTHLD
;
A
#
# COMPACT_ATOMS: atom_id res chain seq x y z
N MET A 1 -35.62 1.37 -7.63
CA MET A 1 -34.71 0.46 -6.89
C MET A 1 -33.28 0.97 -7.11
N ALA A 2 -32.71 1.66 -6.16
CA ALA A 2 -31.31 2.00 -6.21
C ALA A 2 -30.55 0.69 -6.01
N ILE A 3 -29.83 0.24 -7.03
CA ILE A 3 -28.90 -0.87 -6.92
C ILE A 3 -27.78 -0.35 -6.02
N GLY A 4 -27.87 -0.63 -4.73
CA GLY A 4 -26.84 -0.25 -3.77
C GLY A 4 -25.52 -0.86 -4.20
N CYS A 5 -24.55 -0.05 -4.52
CA CYS A 5 -23.21 -0.52 -4.86
C CYS A 5 -22.61 -1.21 -3.63
N GLN A 6 -22.33 -2.50 -3.74
CA GLN A 6 -21.70 -3.31 -2.70
C GLN A 6 -20.22 -3.51 -3.03
N LEU A 7 -19.35 -3.07 -2.13
CA LEU A 7 -17.89 -3.19 -2.28
C LEU A 7 -17.40 -4.64 -2.40
N LEU A 8 -18.11 -5.58 -1.77
CA LEU A 8 -17.71 -6.99 -1.68
C LEU A 8 -18.69 -7.94 -2.41
N GLY A 9 -19.75 -7.41 -3.01
CA GLY A 9 -20.83 -8.22 -3.58
C GLY A 9 -21.04 -7.96 -5.06
N GLY A 10 -20.32 -8.62 -5.92
CA GLY A 10 -20.59 -8.60 -7.35
C GLY A 10 -19.46 -9.12 -8.20
N THR A 11 -19.76 -9.86 -9.23
CA THR A 11 -18.78 -10.41 -10.18
C THR A 11 -17.87 -9.32 -10.75
N PHE A 12 -18.43 -8.13 -11.01
CA PHE A 12 -17.69 -6.98 -11.53
C PHE A 12 -16.61 -6.50 -10.53
N ALA A 13 -16.95 -6.36 -9.25
CA ALA A 13 -15.99 -5.94 -8.23
C ALA A 13 -14.82 -6.93 -8.11
N VAL A 14 -15.11 -8.23 -8.12
CA VAL A 14 -14.09 -9.29 -8.11
C VAL A 14 -13.19 -9.21 -9.34
N LEU A 15 -13.77 -9.05 -10.53
CA LEU A 15 -13.00 -8.93 -11.77
C LEU A 15 -12.05 -7.72 -11.77
N VAL A 16 -12.51 -6.57 -11.27
CA VAL A 16 -11.67 -5.37 -11.13
C VAL A 16 -10.51 -5.61 -10.16
N GLN A 17 -10.77 -6.23 -9.01
CA GLN A 17 -9.73 -6.55 -8.01
C GLN A 17 -8.69 -7.53 -8.58
N VAL A 18 -9.13 -8.56 -9.29
CA VAL A 18 -8.23 -9.52 -9.96
C VAL A 18 -7.40 -8.81 -11.03
N ALA A 19 -8.01 -7.96 -11.86
CA ALA A 19 -7.30 -7.20 -12.89
C ALA A 19 -6.23 -6.29 -12.28
N LEU A 20 -6.53 -5.61 -11.17
CA LEU A 20 -5.56 -4.77 -10.45
C LEU A 20 -4.41 -5.61 -9.87
N ALA A 21 -4.70 -6.76 -9.27
CA ALA A 21 -3.67 -7.65 -8.72
C ALA A 21 -2.76 -8.19 -9.84
N VAL A 22 -3.33 -8.63 -10.96
CA VAL A 22 -2.56 -9.10 -12.13
C VAL A 22 -1.69 -7.96 -12.69
N SER A 23 -2.23 -6.76 -12.84
CA SER A 23 -1.49 -5.59 -13.33
C SER A 23 -0.31 -5.25 -12.42
N ALA A 24 -0.49 -5.33 -11.10
CA ALA A 24 0.58 -5.10 -10.13
C ALA A 24 1.70 -6.14 -10.27
N ILE A 25 1.35 -7.42 -10.38
CA ILE A 25 2.32 -8.51 -10.59
C ILE A 25 3.06 -8.33 -11.91
N CYS A 26 2.35 -8.03 -13.00
CA CYS A 26 2.96 -7.78 -14.31
C CYS A 26 3.94 -6.60 -14.25
N THR A 27 3.60 -5.52 -13.55
CA THR A 27 4.49 -4.36 -13.36
C THR A 27 5.78 -4.75 -12.63
N LEU A 28 5.67 -5.55 -11.55
CA LEU A 28 6.84 -6.03 -10.80
C LEU A 28 7.72 -6.96 -11.64
N LEU A 29 7.12 -7.83 -12.43
CA LEU A 29 7.84 -8.71 -13.35
C LEU A 29 8.52 -7.91 -14.46
N TYR A 30 7.81 -6.97 -15.08
CA TYR A 30 8.35 -6.08 -16.11
C TYR A 30 9.56 -5.30 -15.58
N LYS A 31 9.45 -4.71 -14.39
CA LYS A 31 10.55 -4.01 -13.73
C LYS A 31 11.78 -4.92 -13.57
N ARG A 32 11.58 -6.15 -13.11
CA ARG A 32 12.69 -7.12 -12.98
C ARG A 32 13.32 -7.46 -14.33
N MET A 33 12.52 -7.58 -15.37
CA MET A 33 13.03 -7.93 -16.72
C MET A 33 13.86 -6.81 -17.36
N THR A 34 13.51 -5.56 -17.03
CA THR A 34 14.20 -4.36 -17.56
C THR A 34 15.40 -3.92 -16.72
N GLU A 35 15.48 -4.37 -15.46
CA GLU A 35 16.57 -4.02 -14.55
C GLU A 35 17.91 -4.64 -15.01
N ARG A 36 18.97 -3.83 -15.01
CA ARG A 36 20.33 -4.29 -15.31
C ARG A 36 21.31 -3.78 -14.25
N PRO A 37 22.10 -4.66 -13.56
CA PRO A 37 22.06 -6.12 -13.65
C PRO A 37 20.78 -6.70 -13.04
N ARG A 38 20.32 -7.84 -13.56
CA ARG A 38 19.11 -8.52 -13.04
C ARG A 38 19.36 -9.05 -11.64
N ARG A 39 18.46 -8.75 -10.71
CA ARG A 39 18.52 -9.30 -9.35
C ARG A 39 18.22 -10.81 -9.35
N PRO A 40 18.89 -11.60 -8.48
CA PRO A 40 18.52 -13.00 -8.23
C PRO A 40 17.04 -13.13 -7.87
N TRP A 41 16.43 -14.25 -8.26
CA TRP A 41 15.00 -14.49 -8.00
C TRP A 41 14.61 -14.39 -6.53
N LEU A 42 15.44 -14.89 -5.62
CA LEU A 42 15.19 -14.85 -4.19
C LEU A 42 15.15 -13.42 -3.64
N ILE A 43 16.09 -12.57 -4.05
CA ILE A 43 16.14 -11.16 -3.66
C ILE A 43 14.91 -10.41 -4.22
N TRP A 44 14.57 -10.67 -5.49
CA TRP A 44 13.37 -10.11 -6.08
C TRP A 44 12.10 -10.55 -5.34
N PHE A 45 12.00 -11.83 -4.96
CA PHE A 45 10.85 -12.34 -4.20
C PHE A 45 10.75 -11.65 -2.83
N PHE A 46 11.84 -11.44 -2.13
CA PHE A 46 11.85 -10.70 -0.88
C PHE A 46 11.37 -9.25 -1.06
N ASP A 47 11.80 -8.56 -2.12
CA ASP A 47 11.34 -7.21 -2.41
C ASP A 47 9.88 -7.15 -2.84
N ALA A 48 9.44 -8.06 -3.71
CA ALA A 48 8.08 -8.14 -4.20
C ALA A 48 7.08 -8.49 -3.08
N SER A 49 7.44 -9.43 -2.20
CA SER A 49 6.58 -9.84 -1.07
C SER A 49 6.32 -8.70 -0.07
N LYS A 50 7.30 -7.82 0.18
CA LYS A 50 7.09 -6.61 1.01
C LYS A 50 6.06 -5.68 0.38
N GLN A 51 6.14 -5.46 -0.94
CA GLN A 51 5.19 -4.61 -1.66
C GLN A 51 3.79 -5.23 -1.69
N ALA A 52 3.70 -6.55 -1.93
CA ALA A 52 2.44 -7.28 -1.89
C ALA A 52 1.77 -7.19 -0.50
N PHE A 53 2.56 -7.39 0.57
CA PHE A 53 2.07 -7.26 1.94
C PHE A 53 1.55 -5.84 2.24
N ALA A 54 2.33 -4.81 1.90
CA ALA A 54 1.91 -3.42 2.09
C ALA A 54 0.65 -3.08 1.28
N GLY A 55 0.58 -3.53 0.02
CA GLY A 55 -0.59 -3.33 -0.83
C GLY A 55 -1.85 -4.02 -0.29
N MET A 56 -1.71 -5.25 0.21
CA MET A 56 -2.81 -5.97 0.85
C MET A 56 -3.29 -5.24 2.12
N LEU A 57 -2.37 -4.79 2.96
CA LEU A 57 -2.70 -4.03 4.18
C LEU A 57 -3.45 -2.74 3.84
N GLN A 58 -2.97 -1.97 2.87
CA GLN A 58 -3.63 -0.75 2.40
C GLN A 58 -5.03 -1.03 1.82
N HIS A 59 -5.18 -2.12 1.06
CA HIS A 59 -6.47 -2.53 0.51
C HIS A 59 -7.49 -2.84 1.62
N LEU A 60 -7.09 -3.61 2.63
CA LEU A 60 -7.93 -3.92 3.79
C LEU A 60 -8.35 -2.66 4.56
N VAL A 61 -7.43 -1.73 4.77
CA VAL A 61 -7.73 -0.44 5.43
C VAL A 61 -8.71 0.40 4.60
N ASN A 62 -8.53 0.46 3.27
CA ASN A 62 -9.46 1.19 2.39
C ASN A 62 -10.87 0.60 2.42
N ILE A 63 -11.01 -0.74 2.42
CA ILE A 63 -12.31 -1.40 2.56
C ILE A 63 -12.93 -1.06 3.92
N SER A 64 -12.15 -1.15 5.01
CA SER A 64 -12.63 -0.86 6.36
C SER A 64 -13.16 0.57 6.46
N PHE A 65 -12.46 1.55 5.92
CA PHE A 65 -12.93 2.94 5.89
C PHE A 65 -14.17 3.10 5.01
N GLY A 66 -14.24 2.45 3.85
CA GLY A 66 -15.42 2.47 3.00
C GLY A 66 -16.68 1.96 3.73
N ILE A 67 -16.54 0.93 4.56
CA ILE A 67 -17.64 0.38 5.36
C ILE A 67 -17.98 1.31 6.53
N LEU A 68 -16.98 1.78 7.27
CA LEU A 68 -17.18 2.63 8.46
C LEU A 68 -17.87 3.96 8.12
N PHE A 69 -17.39 4.65 7.09
CA PHE A 69 -17.95 5.95 6.72
C PHE A 69 -19.32 5.85 6.01
N ALA A 70 -19.61 4.73 5.34
CA ALA A 70 -20.92 4.54 4.72
C ALA A 70 -22.06 4.29 5.75
N SER A 71 -21.73 3.86 6.95
CA SER A 71 -22.72 3.61 8.01
C SER A 71 -23.28 4.89 8.62
N SER A 72 -22.62 6.02 8.44
CA SER A 72 -22.93 7.29 9.10
C SER A 72 -23.65 8.31 8.21
N GLY A 73 -23.87 8.05 6.92
CA GLY A 73 -24.38 9.12 6.07
C GLY A 73 -25.07 8.74 4.76
N ALA A 74 -25.36 9.74 3.97
CA ALA A 74 -26.11 9.67 2.73
C ALA A 74 -25.35 9.08 1.52
N ALA A 75 -24.03 8.92 1.62
CA ALA A 75 -23.21 8.45 0.52
C ALA A 75 -23.08 6.91 0.51
N SER A 76 -23.03 6.31 -0.69
CA SER A 76 -22.86 4.87 -0.83
C SER A 76 -21.45 4.40 -0.44
N GLN A 77 -21.31 3.15 0.03
CA GLN A 77 -20.01 2.55 0.37
C GLN A 77 -18.98 2.68 -0.77
N CYS A 78 -19.43 2.59 -2.02
CA CYS A 78 -18.56 2.71 -3.17
C CYS A 78 -18.03 4.13 -3.38
N ALA A 79 -18.86 5.15 -3.11
CA ALA A 79 -18.44 6.54 -3.22
C ALA A 79 -17.35 6.85 -2.18
N TRP A 80 -17.54 6.43 -0.93
CA TRP A 80 -16.53 6.59 0.12
C TRP A 80 -15.27 5.78 -0.15
N TYR A 81 -15.40 4.55 -0.64
CA TYR A 81 -14.23 3.77 -1.05
C TYR A 81 -13.44 4.46 -2.16
N LEU A 82 -14.13 4.94 -3.22
CA LEU A 82 -13.47 5.62 -4.32
C LEU A 82 -12.78 6.92 -3.87
N THR A 83 -13.45 7.72 -3.06
CA THR A 83 -12.90 8.96 -2.50
C THR A 83 -11.66 8.66 -1.66
N ASN A 84 -11.75 7.71 -0.73
CA ASN A 84 -10.63 7.29 0.09
C ASN A 84 -9.47 6.74 -0.75
N PHE A 85 -9.76 5.96 -1.79
CA PHE A 85 -8.75 5.44 -2.70
C PHE A 85 -8.02 6.56 -3.45
N VAL A 86 -8.75 7.50 -4.06
CA VAL A 86 -8.17 8.61 -4.83
C VAL A 86 -7.32 9.53 -3.92
N VAL A 87 -7.85 9.89 -2.75
CA VAL A 87 -7.14 10.71 -1.76
C VAL A 87 -5.89 10.00 -1.25
N SER A 88 -5.98 8.70 -0.97
CA SER A 88 -4.84 7.90 -0.53
C SER A 88 -3.75 7.80 -1.59
N VAL A 89 -4.11 7.68 -2.86
CA VAL A 89 -3.11 7.68 -3.95
C VAL A 89 -2.47 9.06 -4.08
N ALA A 90 -3.26 10.12 -4.08
CA ALA A 90 -2.74 11.48 -4.28
C ALA A 90 -1.83 11.94 -3.12
N CYS A 91 -2.31 11.82 -1.88
CA CYS A 91 -1.58 12.27 -0.69
C CYS A 91 -0.60 11.22 -0.19
N GLY A 92 -0.99 9.94 -0.20
CA GLY A 92 -0.21 8.85 0.34
C GLY A 92 1.11 8.63 -0.39
N VAL A 93 1.15 8.79 -1.72
CA VAL A 93 2.40 8.68 -2.49
C VAL A 93 3.41 9.73 -2.03
N LEU A 94 2.99 10.97 -1.79
CA LEU A 94 3.86 12.05 -1.31
C LEU A 94 4.36 11.78 0.11
N ILE A 95 3.48 11.34 1.00
CA ILE A 95 3.83 11.01 2.39
C ILE A 95 4.81 9.82 2.43
N LEU A 96 4.52 8.76 1.70
CA LEU A 96 5.41 7.59 1.62
C LEU A 96 6.76 7.94 0.99
N TRP A 97 6.78 8.80 -0.03
CA TRP A 97 8.03 9.27 -0.62
C TRP A 97 8.89 10.00 0.42
N GLY A 98 8.29 10.90 1.21
CA GLY A 98 8.99 11.58 2.30
C GLY A 98 9.51 10.63 3.38
N PHE A 99 8.71 9.64 3.79
CA PHE A 99 9.14 8.61 4.74
C PHE A 99 10.29 7.78 4.20
N MET A 100 10.23 7.38 2.93
CA MET A 100 11.29 6.58 2.31
C MET A 100 12.59 7.38 2.13
N ALA A 101 12.49 8.67 1.82
CA ALA A 101 13.66 9.55 1.74
C ALA A 101 14.32 9.68 3.12
N SER A 102 13.53 9.94 4.16
CA SER A 102 14.01 10.03 5.55
C SER A 102 14.60 8.70 6.04
N TYR A 103 13.93 7.59 5.73
CA TYR A 103 14.40 6.24 6.06
C TYR A 103 15.77 5.94 5.41
N LYS A 104 15.91 6.18 4.10
CA LYS A 104 17.18 6.02 3.40
C LYS A 104 18.30 6.83 4.04
N TRP A 105 18.05 8.10 4.30
CA TRP A 105 19.00 8.97 4.96
C TRP A 105 19.41 8.44 6.34
N CYS A 106 18.46 7.99 7.17
CA CYS A 106 18.76 7.41 8.48
C CYS A 106 19.59 6.13 8.37
N VAL A 107 19.22 5.22 7.47
CA VAL A 107 19.92 3.95 7.26
C VAL A 107 21.36 4.16 6.82
N GLU A 108 21.59 5.13 5.93
CA GLU A 108 22.94 5.49 5.46
C GLU A 108 23.74 6.19 6.55
N LYS A 109 23.16 7.19 7.23
CA LYS A 109 23.82 7.96 8.28
C LYS A 109 24.29 7.10 9.46
N TYR A 110 23.45 6.16 9.90
CA TYR A 110 23.73 5.29 11.04
C TYR A 110 24.28 3.92 10.63
N ASN A 111 24.59 3.73 9.35
CA ASN A 111 25.13 2.48 8.78
C ASN A 111 24.35 1.22 9.19
N LEU A 112 23.03 1.28 9.15
CA LEU A 112 22.13 0.19 9.55
C LEU A 112 22.01 -0.85 8.44
N VAL A 113 23.05 -1.69 8.29
CA VAL A 113 23.15 -2.69 7.20
C VAL A 113 21.93 -3.61 7.12
N LEU A 114 21.38 -4.02 8.27
CA LEU A 114 20.18 -4.88 8.33
C LEU A 114 18.95 -4.27 7.64
N LEU A 115 18.88 -2.94 7.61
CA LEU A 115 17.74 -2.19 7.12
C LEU A 115 17.90 -1.68 5.69
N ARG A 116 19.06 -1.89 5.07
CA ARG A 116 19.25 -1.50 3.66
C ARG A 116 18.33 -2.29 2.74
N THR A 117 17.45 -1.58 2.05
CA THR A 117 16.49 -2.18 1.13
C THR A 117 17.20 -2.87 -0.03
N GLY A 118 16.88 -4.15 -0.25
CA GLY A 118 17.51 -4.97 -1.30
C GLY A 118 18.78 -5.70 -0.86
N GLU A 119 19.27 -5.46 0.35
CA GLU A 119 20.42 -6.18 0.94
C GLU A 119 19.91 -7.16 1.99
N TYR A 120 20.11 -8.46 1.75
CA TYR A 120 19.62 -9.55 2.62
C TYR A 120 20.74 -10.43 3.17
N GLY A 121 22.00 -9.99 2.99
CA GLY A 121 23.18 -10.74 3.37
C GLY A 121 23.68 -11.71 2.28
N SER A 122 24.78 -12.38 2.55
CA SER A 122 25.37 -13.39 1.66
C SER A 122 25.75 -14.60 2.50
N PRO A 123 24.97 -15.70 2.49
CA PRO A 123 23.73 -15.95 1.73
C PRO A 123 22.53 -15.11 2.18
N PRO A 124 21.52 -14.86 1.29
CA PRO A 124 20.34 -14.09 1.65
C PRO A 124 19.57 -14.73 2.80
N SER A 125 19.24 -13.94 3.82
CA SER A 125 18.55 -14.42 5.02
C SER A 125 17.20 -13.74 5.22
N TRP A 126 16.29 -14.41 5.94
CA TRP A 126 14.95 -13.91 6.22
C TRP A 126 14.91 -12.80 7.29
N ARG A 127 15.95 -12.68 8.13
CA ARG A 127 16.00 -11.68 9.22
C ARG A 127 15.99 -10.24 8.73
N PRO A 128 16.87 -9.81 7.78
CA PRO A 128 16.79 -8.48 7.19
C PRO A 128 15.45 -8.26 6.47
N TRP A 129 14.93 -9.29 5.78
CA TRP A 129 13.64 -9.23 5.11
C TRP A 129 12.50 -8.93 6.09
N LEU A 130 12.43 -9.64 7.22
CA LEU A 130 11.40 -9.45 8.23
C LEU A 130 11.50 -8.06 8.88
N ALA A 131 12.70 -7.59 9.22
CA ALA A 131 12.91 -6.25 9.77
C ALA A 131 12.45 -5.16 8.80
N GLN A 132 12.80 -5.29 7.53
CA GLN A 132 12.35 -4.39 6.47
C GLN A 132 10.85 -4.48 6.24
N LEU A 133 10.25 -5.67 6.29
CA LEU A 133 8.80 -5.88 6.17
C LEU A 133 8.02 -5.15 7.29
N CYS A 134 8.50 -5.26 8.53
CA CYS A 134 7.88 -4.56 9.68
C CYS A 134 7.93 -3.04 9.49
N ILE A 135 9.06 -2.49 9.04
CA ILE A 135 9.21 -1.06 8.79
C ILE A 135 8.29 -0.61 7.63
N TRP A 136 8.23 -1.36 6.54
CA TRP A 136 7.32 -1.08 5.44
C TRP A 136 5.85 -1.13 5.87
N GLY A 137 5.47 -2.12 6.66
CA GLY A 137 4.14 -2.23 7.25
C GLY A 137 3.82 -1.05 8.17
N PHE A 138 4.78 -0.64 8.99
CA PHE A 138 4.63 0.53 9.85
C PHE A 138 4.42 1.82 9.04
N PHE A 139 5.25 2.10 8.04
CA PHE A 139 5.09 3.29 7.20
C PHE A 139 3.78 3.30 6.43
N SER A 140 3.37 2.14 5.89
CA SER A 140 2.09 2.01 5.19
C SER A 140 0.89 2.25 6.13
N SER A 141 0.94 1.74 7.37
CA SER A 141 -0.12 1.95 8.35
C SER A 141 -0.14 3.40 8.84
N PHE A 142 1.03 3.98 9.09
CA PHE A 142 1.16 5.34 9.58
C PHE A 142 0.74 6.37 8.50
N GLU A 143 1.08 6.14 7.24
CA GLU A 143 0.57 6.93 6.12
C GLU A 143 -0.96 6.93 6.09
N LYS A 144 -1.59 5.76 6.21
CA LYS A 144 -3.06 5.66 6.24
C LYS A 144 -3.67 6.40 7.42
N PHE A 145 -3.06 6.28 8.59
CA PHE A 145 -3.50 7.02 9.76
C PHE A 145 -3.44 8.54 9.54
N LEU A 146 -2.32 9.04 9.01
CA LEU A 146 -2.18 10.47 8.70
C LEU A 146 -3.21 10.93 7.66
N THR A 147 -3.38 10.17 6.57
CA THR A 147 -4.37 10.49 5.54
C THR A 147 -5.79 10.49 6.10
N ALA A 148 -6.12 9.51 6.94
CA ALA A 148 -7.42 9.46 7.59
C ALA A 148 -7.69 10.68 8.48
N VAL A 149 -6.75 11.02 9.36
CA VAL A 149 -6.91 12.10 10.34
C VAL A 149 -6.90 13.49 9.68
N PHE A 150 -5.98 13.73 8.75
CA PHE A 150 -5.77 15.08 8.21
C PHE A 150 -6.56 15.37 6.93
N VAL A 151 -7.02 14.36 6.22
CA VAL A 151 -7.71 14.54 4.94
C VAL A 151 -9.13 13.98 4.97
N ILE A 152 -9.31 12.71 5.35
CA ILE A 152 -10.60 12.03 5.23
C ILE A 152 -11.59 12.52 6.30
N LEU A 153 -11.17 12.61 7.56
CA LEU A 153 -12.05 13.11 8.64
C LEU A 153 -12.53 14.55 8.39
N PRO A 154 -11.67 15.54 8.06
CA PRO A 154 -12.15 16.87 7.69
C PRO A 154 -13.07 16.88 6.47
N LEU A 155 -12.76 16.07 5.45
CA LEU A 155 -13.60 15.96 4.26
C LEU A 155 -15.01 15.41 4.59
N HIS A 156 -15.08 14.39 5.47
CA HIS A 156 -16.34 13.84 5.95
C HIS A 156 -17.18 14.90 6.67
N THR A 157 -16.59 15.68 7.57
CA THR A 157 -17.30 16.72 8.32
C THR A 157 -17.76 17.92 7.47
N HIS A 158 -17.20 18.10 6.28
CA HIS A 158 -17.63 19.15 5.34
C HIS A 158 -18.68 18.67 4.33
N LEU A 159 -18.85 17.37 4.14
CA LEU A 159 -19.80 16.77 3.17
C LEU A 159 -21.11 16.31 3.82
N ASP A 160 -21.14 16.17 5.14
CA ASP A 160 -22.33 15.89 5.95
C ASP A 160 -22.95 17.21 6.46
#